data_4b731abec465bfd69b5f7d40753b2c3b
#
_entry.id   4b731abec465bfd69b5f7d40753b2c3b
#
_cell.length_a   1.000
_cell.length_b   1.000
_cell.length_c   1.000
_cell.angle_alpha   90.00
_cell.angle_beta   90.00
_cell.angle_gamma   90.00
#
_symmetry.space_group_name_H-M   'P 1'
#
loop_
_entity.id
_entity.type
_entity.pdbx_description
1 polymer ?
#
loop_
_entity_poly.entity_id
_entity_poly.type
_entity_poly.pdbx_seq_one_letter_code
_entity_poly.pdbx_strand_id
1 'polypeptide(L)'
;MNKLIFRKFSLDILNFFLIASFSITFIVWIIQAVNLLDLVSDDGHSLKIYFYYVSLNLPKIFSKIIVFVFFISIFYVINKYNNSNELLVFWNNGIQKIKFINFILMFSLLFLIIQLALNLFIVPKSQNLGRLYIKESNIDFLPKLISEKKFINVMRNLTIFVEEYKKDGKLNKVYIKENIDTSKSKIIVAENGTIIRKDNKYILRLFNGGITNINKDNAFTLNFSETDYDLSEFSTKTITTAKVQELDSVQIFLCLKKMFQNKKFNKDEKINKQETCNGRTVKSLSEELYKRSVLPFYTLIISLIAASLVVEPRSKYFMKFHKLNIFLIGISVIIISQLSLKFFLNSMNILYLIL
;
A
#
# COMPACT_ATOMS: atom_id res chain seq x y z
N MET A 1 -42.36 -0.30 17.82
CA MET A 1 -42.50 -0.76 16.41
C MET A 1 -41.43 -0.14 15.48
N ASN A 2 -41.19 1.15 15.50
CA ASN A 2 -40.23 1.82 14.63
C ASN A 2 -38.77 1.28 14.76
N LYS A 3 -38.32 0.92 15.99
CA LYS A 3 -36.98 0.36 16.23
C LYS A 3 -36.74 -0.99 15.51
N LEU A 4 -37.78 -1.84 15.43
CA LEU A 4 -37.68 -3.15 14.76
C LEU A 4 -37.54 -3.00 13.24
N ILE A 5 -38.27 -2.07 12.65
CA ILE A 5 -38.25 -1.81 11.21
C ILE A 5 -36.88 -1.28 10.80
N PHE A 6 -36.34 -0.29 11.52
CA PHE A 6 -35.02 0.23 11.25
C PHE A 6 -33.89 -0.81 11.50
N ARG A 7 -34.07 -1.68 12.52
CA ARG A 7 -33.12 -2.78 12.77
C ARG A 7 -33.09 -3.76 11.60
N LYS A 8 -34.24 -4.16 11.08
CA LYS A 8 -34.31 -5.04 9.89
C LYS A 8 -33.64 -4.38 8.69
N PHE A 9 -33.96 -3.13 8.42
CA PHE A 9 -33.37 -2.37 7.32
C PHE A 9 -31.83 -2.27 7.43
N SER A 10 -31.30 -1.95 8.62
CA SER A 10 -29.85 -1.90 8.83
C SER A 10 -29.17 -3.26 8.70
N LEU A 11 -29.83 -4.34 9.15
CA LEU A 11 -29.32 -5.70 8.96
C LEU A 11 -29.28 -6.11 7.49
N ASP A 12 -30.27 -5.74 6.70
CA ASP A 12 -30.28 -6.02 5.26
C ASP A 12 -29.16 -5.26 4.54
N ILE A 13 -28.88 -4.01 4.92
CA ILE A 13 -27.72 -3.27 4.40
C ILE A 13 -26.41 -3.95 4.81
N LEU A 14 -26.26 -4.32 6.10
CA LEU A 14 -25.07 -4.98 6.60
C LEU A 14 -24.81 -6.32 5.92
N ASN A 15 -25.83 -7.15 5.76
CA ASN A 15 -25.71 -8.43 5.10
C ASN A 15 -25.24 -8.30 3.65
N PHE A 16 -25.89 -7.40 2.90
CA PHE A 16 -25.46 -7.15 1.52
C PHE A 16 -24.05 -6.55 1.45
N PHE A 17 -23.75 -5.59 2.33
CA PHE A 17 -22.45 -4.99 2.44
C PHE A 17 -21.36 -6.03 2.74
N LEU A 18 -21.58 -6.92 3.71
CA LEU A 18 -20.59 -7.95 4.07
C LEU A 18 -20.36 -8.90 2.89
N ILE A 19 -21.40 -9.42 2.28
CA ILE A 19 -21.27 -10.35 1.14
C ILE A 19 -20.53 -9.67 -0.01
N ALA A 20 -20.94 -8.47 -0.40
CA ALA A 20 -20.34 -7.74 -1.51
C ALA A 20 -18.88 -7.32 -1.20
N SER A 21 -18.61 -6.85 0.02
CA SER A 21 -17.26 -6.41 0.42
C SER A 21 -16.29 -7.59 0.47
N PHE A 22 -16.69 -8.73 1.03
CA PHE A 22 -15.85 -9.92 1.03
C PHE A 22 -15.58 -10.44 -0.38
N SER A 23 -16.61 -10.52 -1.22
CA SER A 23 -16.46 -11.01 -2.60
C SER A 23 -15.50 -10.14 -3.40
N ILE A 24 -15.71 -8.82 -3.40
CA ILE A 24 -14.85 -7.89 -4.16
C ILE A 24 -13.43 -7.84 -3.57
N THR A 25 -13.30 -7.80 -2.23
CA THR A 25 -11.99 -7.81 -1.57
C THR A 25 -11.20 -9.06 -1.92
N PHE A 26 -11.86 -10.22 -1.94
CA PHE A 26 -11.22 -11.49 -2.26
C PHE A 26 -10.75 -11.55 -3.72
N ILE A 27 -11.57 -11.07 -4.66
CA ILE A 27 -11.18 -10.99 -6.08
C ILE A 27 -9.96 -10.09 -6.26
N VAL A 28 -9.99 -8.88 -5.67
CA VAL A 28 -8.87 -7.93 -5.77
C VAL A 28 -7.62 -8.48 -5.06
N TRP A 29 -7.81 -9.20 -3.96
CA TRP A 29 -6.72 -9.83 -3.23
C TRP A 29 -6.03 -10.93 -4.07
N ILE A 30 -6.80 -11.78 -4.77
CA ILE A 30 -6.23 -12.78 -5.67
C ILE A 30 -5.42 -12.11 -6.79
N ILE A 31 -5.96 -11.07 -7.43
CA ILE A 31 -5.24 -10.34 -8.48
C ILE A 31 -3.92 -9.77 -7.94
N GLN A 32 -3.94 -9.17 -6.74
CA GLN A 32 -2.72 -8.66 -6.12
C GLN A 32 -1.76 -9.76 -5.70
N ALA A 33 -2.27 -10.91 -5.23
CA ALA A 33 -1.46 -12.07 -4.92
C ALA A 33 -0.67 -12.54 -6.14
N VAL A 34 -1.34 -12.69 -7.29
CA VAL A 34 -0.67 -13.07 -8.54
C VAL A 34 0.41 -12.05 -8.94
N ASN A 35 0.11 -10.74 -8.86
CA ASN A 35 1.08 -9.69 -9.19
C ASN A 35 2.28 -9.61 -8.23
N LEU A 36 2.20 -10.26 -7.07
CA LEU A 36 3.27 -10.30 -6.08
C LEU A 36 4.02 -11.64 -6.08
N LEU A 37 3.71 -12.55 -7.02
CA LEU A 37 4.44 -13.81 -7.17
C LEU A 37 5.93 -13.60 -7.50
N ASP A 38 6.29 -12.48 -8.10
CA ASP A 38 7.68 -12.10 -8.35
C ASP A 38 8.54 -12.12 -7.08
N LEU A 39 7.94 -11.91 -5.89
CA LEU A 39 8.63 -12.06 -4.60
C LEU A 39 9.12 -13.50 -4.35
N VAL A 40 8.47 -14.49 -4.93
CA VAL A 40 8.88 -15.90 -4.80
C VAL A 40 9.74 -16.32 -5.99
N SER A 41 9.35 -15.95 -7.22
CA SER A 41 10.03 -16.38 -8.45
C SER A 41 11.36 -15.66 -8.66
N ASP A 42 11.40 -14.35 -8.47
CA ASP A 42 12.54 -13.51 -8.80
C ASP A 42 13.36 -13.16 -7.55
N ASP A 43 12.68 -12.80 -6.46
CA ASP A 43 13.34 -12.47 -5.20
C ASP A 43 13.60 -13.70 -4.32
N GLY A 44 13.02 -14.91 -4.61
CA GLY A 44 13.24 -16.22 -3.95
C GLY A 44 12.81 -16.29 -2.49
N HIS A 45 11.89 -15.43 -2.07
CA HIS A 45 11.31 -15.51 -0.74
C HIS A 45 10.55 -16.83 -0.55
N SER A 46 10.49 -17.35 0.68
CA SER A 46 9.72 -18.56 0.95
C SER A 46 8.22 -18.32 0.76
N LEU A 47 7.50 -19.34 0.28
CA LEU A 47 6.04 -19.29 0.13
C LEU A 47 5.32 -18.85 1.41
N LYS A 48 5.85 -19.22 2.60
CA LYS A 48 5.30 -18.81 3.89
C LYS A 48 5.32 -17.29 4.07
N ILE A 49 6.43 -16.63 3.74
CA ILE A 49 6.59 -15.17 3.85
C ILE A 49 5.70 -14.47 2.83
N TYR A 50 5.65 -14.99 1.61
CA TYR A 50 4.75 -14.50 0.59
C TYR A 50 3.29 -14.50 1.06
N PHE A 51 2.77 -15.62 1.59
CA PHE A 51 1.39 -15.67 2.09
C PHE A 51 1.13 -14.70 3.25
N TYR A 52 2.08 -14.55 4.19
CA TYR A 52 1.95 -13.55 5.25
C TYR A 52 1.88 -12.14 4.70
N TYR A 53 2.77 -11.80 3.77
CA TYR A 53 2.80 -10.46 3.16
C TYR A 53 1.53 -10.16 2.37
N VAL A 54 1.08 -11.10 1.56
CA VAL A 54 -0.15 -10.95 0.77
C VAL A 54 -1.38 -10.84 1.67
N SER A 55 -1.46 -11.61 2.75
CA SER A 55 -2.55 -11.53 3.73
C SER A 55 -2.56 -10.19 4.48
N LEU A 56 -1.39 -9.64 4.82
CA LEU A 56 -1.27 -8.34 5.46
C LEU A 56 -1.66 -7.16 4.54
N ASN A 57 -1.82 -7.39 3.24
CA ASN A 57 -2.38 -6.41 2.31
C ASN A 57 -3.93 -6.34 2.33
N LEU A 58 -4.62 -7.35 2.90
CA LEU A 58 -6.09 -7.38 2.97
C LEU A 58 -6.73 -6.11 3.58
N PRO A 59 -6.27 -5.59 4.75
CA PRO A 59 -6.87 -4.39 5.33
C PRO A 59 -6.79 -3.17 4.42
N LYS A 60 -5.70 -3.04 3.66
CA LYS A 60 -5.51 -1.95 2.69
C LYS A 60 -6.49 -2.06 1.52
N ILE A 61 -6.70 -3.26 1.00
CA ILE A 61 -7.66 -3.51 -0.09
C ILE A 61 -9.07 -3.18 0.41
N PHE A 62 -9.44 -3.73 1.57
CA PHE A 62 -10.75 -3.53 2.18
C PHE A 62 -11.05 -2.04 2.43
N SER A 63 -10.08 -1.29 2.99
CA SER A 63 -10.26 0.13 3.28
C SER A 63 -10.53 0.99 2.03
N LYS A 64 -10.01 0.59 0.87
CA LYS A 64 -10.25 1.28 -0.41
C LYS A 64 -11.62 0.98 -1.01
N ILE A 65 -12.12 -0.23 -0.78
CA ILE A 65 -13.36 -0.72 -1.39
C ILE A 65 -14.59 -0.32 -0.56
N ILE A 66 -14.43 -0.15 0.75
CA ILE A 66 -15.52 0.05 1.72
C ILE A 66 -16.49 1.17 1.31
N VAL A 67 -16.00 2.31 0.83
CA VAL A 67 -16.84 3.45 0.42
C VAL A 67 -17.74 3.10 -0.75
N PHE A 68 -17.17 2.47 -1.76
CA PHE A 68 -17.88 2.08 -2.97
C PHE A 68 -18.93 1.01 -2.68
N VAL A 69 -18.55 -0.03 -1.94
CA VAL A 69 -19.47 -1.12 -1.57
C VAL A 69 -20.59 -0.63 -0.65
N PHE A 70 -20.28 0.29 0.26
CA PHE A 70 -21.28 0.88 1.15
C PHE A 70 -22.33 1.68 0.37
N PHE A 71 -21.90 2.49 -0.62
CA PHE A 71 -22.82 3.17 -1.52
C PHE A 71 -23.74 2.19 -2.26
N ILE A 72 -23.16 1.17 -2.88
CA ILE A 72 -23.95 0.16 -3.61
C ILE A 72 -24.92 -0.55 -2.67
N SER A 73 -24.51 -0.85 -1.44
CA SER A 73 -25.34 -1.55 -0.46
C SER A 73 -26.58 -0.74 -0.07
N ILE A 74 -26.41 0.54 0.24
CA ILE A 74 -27.54 1.43 0.55
C ILE A 74 -28.44 1.57 -0.69
N PHE A 75 -27.84 1.85 -1.85
CA PHE A 75 -28.56 2.02 -3.10
C PHE A 75 -29.40 0.78 -3.45
N TYR A 76 -28.78 -0.40 -3.37
CA TYR A 76 -29.44 -1.67 -3.66
C TYR A 76 -30.60 -1.95 -2.70
N VAL A 77 -30.38 -1.81 -1.38
CA VAL A 77 -31.41 -2.11 -0.39
C VAL A 77 -32.58 -1.15 -0.48
N ILE A 78 -32.33 0.16 -0.63
CA ILE A 78 -33.44 1.13 -0.84
C ILE A 78 -34.21 0.80 -2.11
N ASN A 79 -33.51 0.50 -3.20
CA ASN A 79 -34.18 0.12 -4.46
C ASN A 79 -34.98 -1.19 -4.34
N LYS A 80 -34.47 -2.19 -3.63
CA LYS A 80 -35.17 -3.44 -3.33
C LYS A 80 -36.45 -3.15 -2.53
N TYR A 81 -36.33 -2.38 -1.44
CA TYR A 81 -37.46 -2.01 -0.58
C TYR A 81 -38.52 -1.16 -1.33
N ASN A 82 -38.09 -0.35 -2.29
CA ASN A 82 -38.96 0.40 -3.12
C ASN A 82 -39.76 -0.50 -4.10
N ASN A 83 -39.05 -1.42 -4.76
CA ASN A 83 -39.65 -2.33 -5.74
C ASN A 83 -40.63 -3.36 -5.09
N SER A 84 -40.33 -3.80 -3.85
CA SER A 84 -41.21 -4.69 -3.07
C SER A 84 -42.28 -3.96 -2.28
N ASN A 85 -42.43 -2.63 -2.44
CA ASN A 85 -43.35 -1.78 -1.68
C ASN A 85 -43.11 -1.81 -0.15
N GLU A 86 -42.00 -2.33 0.33
CA GLU A 86 -41.69 -2.37 1.76
C GLU A 86 -41.48 -0.96 2.35
N LEU A 87 -41.08 0.03 1.55
CA LEU A 87 -41.01 1.42 2.00
C LEU A 87 -42.34 1.99 2.44
N LEU A 88 -43.47 1.50 1.87
CA LEU A 88 -44.79 1.91 2.30
C LEU A 88 -45.07 1.55 3.76
N VAL A 89 -44.46 0.46 4.27
CA VAL A 89 -44.58 0.09 5.69
C VAL A 89 -44.01 1.19 6.60
N PHE A 90 -42.93 1.82 6.19
CA PHE A 90 -42.33 2.96 6.95
C PHE A 90 -43.31 4.14 6.98
N TRP A 91 -43.90 4.48 5.82
CA TRP A 91 -44.81 5.63 5.70
C TRP A 91 -46.12 5.39 6.43
N ASN A 92 -46.68 4.21 6.33
CA ASN A 92 -47.92 3.82 7.02
C ASN A 92 -47.74 3.78 8.56
N ASN A 93 -46.51 3.55 9.04
CA ASN A 93 -46.21 3.66 10.47
C ASN A 93 -45.83 5.09 10.93
N GLY A 94 -46.12 6.11 10.10
CA GLY A 94 -45.91 7.52 10.43
C GLY A 94 -44.44 7.97 10.44
N ILE A 95 -43.55 7.20 9.81
CA ILE A 95 -42.13 7.60 9.69
C ILE A 95 -42.02 8.59 8.54
N GLN A 96 -41.61 9.82 8.86
CA GLN A 96 -41.34 10.85 7.86
C GLN A 96 -40.09 10.52 7.05
N LYS A 97 -40.05 10.87 5.75
CA LYS A 97 -38.89 10.67 4.87
C LYS A 97 -37.62 11.29 5.43
N ILE A 98 -37.71 12.45 6.08
CA ILE A 98 -36.54 13.11 6.76
C ILE A 98 -35.99 12.25 7.90
N LYS A 99 -36.85 11.63 8.72
CA LYS A 99 -36.42 10.72 9.80
C LYS A 99 -35.68 9.50 9.26
N PHE A 100 -36.11 9.00 8.11
CA PHE A 100 -35.48 7.89 7.41
C PHE A 100 -34.09 8.29 6.88
N ILE A 101 -33.96 9.46 6.24
CA ILE A 101 -32.68 10.00 5.76
C ILE A 101 -31.73 10.22 6.93
N ASN A 102 -32.20 10.82 8.04
CA ASN A 102 -31.37 11.01 9.25
C ASN A 102 -30.88 9.70 9.84
N PHE A 103 -31.70 8.64 9.78
CA PHE A 103 -31.28 7.31 10.21
C PHE A 103 -30.14 6.77 9.33
N ILE A 104 -30.22 6.90 8.00
CA ILE A 104 -29.13 6.49 7.08
C ILE A 104 -27.86 7.29 7.36
N LEU A 105 -27.98 8.59 7.63
CA LEU A 105 -26.83 9.43 8.00
C LEU A 105 -26.17 8.95 9.30
N MET A 106 -26.97 8.66 10.32
CA MET A 106 -26.47 8.16 11.60
C MET A 106 -25.78 6.78 11.44
N PHE A 107 -26.34 5.94 10.57
CA PHE A 107 -25.75 4.66 10.21
C PHE A 107 -24.44 4.83 9.41
N SER A 108 -24.39 5.78 8.49
CA SER A 108 -23.17 6.08 7.73
C SER A 108 -22.05 6.68 8.58
N LEU A 109 -22.39 7.40 9.66
CA LEU A 109 -21.41 7.91 10.62
C LEU A 109 -20.66 6.76 11.33
N LEU A 110 -21.33 5.66 11.63
CA LEU A 110 -20.69 4.46 12.16
C LEU A 110 -19.67 3.89 11.16
N PHE A 111 -20.03 3.81 9.87
CA PHE A 111 -19.12 3.36 8.82
C PHE A 111 -17.92 4.32 8.63
N LEU A 112 -18.15 5.61 8.75
CA LEU A 112 -17.09 6.61 8.74
C LEU A 112 -16.08 6.37 9.87
N ILE A 113 -16.56 6.12 11.09
CA ILE A 113 -15.67 5.84 12.24
C ILE A 113 -14.85 4.57 11.99
N ILE A 114 -15.49 3.50 11.49
CA ILE A 114 -14.80 2.25 11.14
C ILE A 114 -13.73 2.52 10.09
N GLN A 115 -14.05 3.28 9.06
CA GLN A 115 -13.12 3.60 7.97
C GLN A 115 -11.94 4.46 8.45
N LEU A 116 -12.19 5.45 9.33
CA LEU A 116 -11.13 6.24 9.96
C LEU A 116 -10.21 5.33 10.80
N ALA A 117 -10.78 4.44 11.62
CA ALA A 117 -9.99 3.50 12.42
C ALA A 117 -9.14 2.57 11.54
N LEU A 118 -9.70 2.06 10.44
CA LEU A 118 -8.96 1.25 9.45
C LEU A 118 -7.78 2.02 8.86
N ASN A 119 -8.03 3.24 8.34
CA ASN A 119 -7.01 4.01 7.63
C ASN A 119 -5.93 4.60 8.54
N LEU A 120 -6.29 5.01 9.77
CA LEU A 120 -5.34 5.65 10.69
C LEU A 120 -4.49 4.64 11.46
N PHE A 121 -5.04 3.46 11.80
CA PHE A 121 -4.39 2.52 12.70
C PHE A 121 -4.09 1.16 12.06
N ILE A 122 -5.11 0.51 11.47
CA ILE A 122 -4.98 -0.89 11.04
C ILE A 122 -4.11 -1.02 9.78
N VAL A 123 -4.40 -0.22 8.76
CA VAL A 123 -3.68 -0.28 7.48
C VAL A 123 -2.18 0.02 7.64
N PRO A 124 -1.75 1.11 8.32
CA PRO A 124 -0.32 1.38 8.50
C PRO A 124 0.42 0.28 9.24
N LYS A 125 -0.17 -0.22 10.35
CA LYS A 125 0.42 -1.33 11.12
C LYS A 125 0.57 -2.59 10.29
N SER A 126 -0.47 -2.98 9.56
CA SER A 126 -0.45 -4.15 8.70
C SER A 126 0.61 -4.05 7.60
N GLN A 127 0.72 -2.88 6.95
CA GLN A 127 1.72 -2.64 5.91
C GLN A 127 3.15 -2.64 6.47
N ASN A 128 3.37 -2.06 7.65
CA ASN A 128 4.67 -2.06 8.31
C ASN A 128 5.11 -3.48 8.71
N LEU A 129 4.19 -4.27 9.28
CA LEU A 129 4.45 -5.68 9.61
C LEU A 129 4.81 -6.48 8.34
N GLY A 130 4.04 -6.34 7.26
CA GLY A 130 4.35 -7.01 5.99
C GLY A 130 5.75 -6.70 5.49
N ARG A 131 6.16 -5.44 5.60
CA ARG A 131 7.51 -5.02 5.26
C ARG A 131 8.59 -5.66 6.14
N LEU A 132 8.36 -5.72 7.46
CA LEU A 132 9.32 -6.33 8.39
C LEU A 132 9.55 -7.81 8.05
N TYR A 133 8.49 -8.55 7.72
CA TYR A 133 8.62 -9.95 7.29
C TYR A 133 9.46 -10.11 6.02
N ILE A 134 9.28 -9.25 5.01
CA ILE A 134 10.12 -9.28 3.81
C ILE A 134 11.57 -8.92 4.15
N LYS A 135 11.77 -7.89 4.99
CA LYS A 135 13.12 -7.45 5.39
C LYS A 135 13.89 -8.54 6.15
N GLU A 136 13.25 -9.20 7.10
CA GLU A 136 13.85 -10.30 7.85
C GLU A 136 14.19 -11.49 6.95
N SER A 137 13.35 -11.75 5.95
CA SER A 137 13.54 -12.84 5.01
C SER A 137 14.66 -12.59 4.00
N ASN A 138 14.94 -11.35 3.64
CA ASN A 138 16.05 -11.03 2.73
C ASN A 138 17.42 -11.39 3.30
N ILE A 139 17.54 -11.47 4.64
CA ILE A 139 18.78 -11.81 5.29
C ILE A 139 19.15 -13.28 5.08
N ASP A 140 18.16 -14.19 4.98
CA ASP A 140 18.41 -15.63 4.78
C ASP A 140 18.40 -16.07 3.29
N PHE A 141 18.27 -15.11 2.39
CA PHE A 141 17.96 -15.35 0.99
C PHE A 141 19.23 -15.52 0.10
N LEU A 142 20.27 -14.73 0.34
CA LEU A 142 21.47 -14.73 -0.48
C LEU A 142 22.11 -16.13 -0.67
N PRO A 143 22.24 -16.96 0.39
CA PRO A 143 22.74 -18.32 0.21
C PRO A 143 21.87 -19.24 -0.65
N LYS A 144 20.56 -18.99 -0.68
CA LYS A 144 19.60 -19.80 -1.43
C LYS A 144 19.51 -19.46 -2.92
N LEU A 145 19.91 -18.23 -3.28
CA LEU A 145 19.96 -17.79 -4.67
C LEU A 145 21.14 -18.41 -5.43
N ILE A 146 22.23 -18.72 -4.75
CA ILE A 146 23.43 -19.24 -5.38
C ILE A 146 23.14 -20.66 -5.87
N SER A 147 22.92 -20.80 -7.18
CA SER A 147 22.76 -22.08 -7.87
C SER A 147 24.07 -22.44 -8.57
N GLU A 148 24.49 -23.70 -8.47
CA GLU A 148 25.68 -24.20 -9.12
C GLU A 148 25.61 -24.10 -10.64
N LYS A 149 26.72 -23.72 -11.26
CA LYS A 149 26.90 -23.71 -12.73
C LYS A 149 25.94 -22.80 -13.49
N LYS A 150 25.37 -21.78 -12.83
CA LYS A 150 24.48 -20.82 -13.47
C LYS A 150 24.91 -19.38 -13.16
N PHE A 151 24.81 -18.51 -14.17
CA PHE A 151 24.88 -17.07 -13.95
C PHE A 151 23.56 -16.58 -13.37
N ILE A 152 23.63 -15.98 -12.20
CA ILE A 152 22.46 -15.48 -11.49
C ILE A 152 22.58 -13.97 -11.40
N ASN A 153 21.63 -13.28 -11.95
CA ASN A 153 21.49 -11.85 -11.76
C ASN A 153 20.78 -11.61 -10.43
N VAL A 154 21.55 -11.48 -9.36
CA VAL A 154 21.04 -11.23 -8.01
C VAL A 154 20.31 -9.89 -7.97
N MET A 155 20.76 -8.92 -8.79
CA MET A 155 20.15 -7.61 -9.01
C MET A 155 20.48 -7.07 -10.40
N ARG A 156 19.83 -5.94 -10.78
CA ARG A 156 20.03 -5.29 -12.09
C ARG A 156 21.50 -5.05 -12.46
N ASN A 157 22.38 -4.92 -11.45
CA ASN A 157 23.79 -4.56 -11.64
C ASN A 157 24.76 -5.61 -11.13
N LEU A 158 24.30 -6.72 -10.53
CA LEU A 158 25.16 -7.72 -9.91
C LEU A 158 24.86 -9.11 -10.48
N THR A 159 25.83 -9.68 -11.16
CA THR A 159 25.80 -11.07 -11.65
C THR A 159 26.80 -11.91 -10.85
N ILE A 160 26.34 -13.03 -10.31
CA ILE A 160 27.19 -13.99 -9.58
C ILE A 160 27.14 -15.33 -10.32
N PHE A 161 28.29 -15.97 -10.46
CA PHE A 161 28.44 -17.33 -10.92
C PHE A 161 29.29 -18.11 -9.95
N VAL A 162 28.88 -19.33 -9.64
CA VAL A 162 29.63 -20.27 -8.79
C VAL A 162 29.63 -21.64 -9.46
N GLU A 163 30.79 -22.27 -9.57
CA GLU A 163 30.89 -23.60 -10.18
C GLU A 163 30.33 -24.68 -9.25
N GLU A 164 30.72 -24.66 -7.95
CA GLU A 164 30.23 -25.59 -6.93
C GLU A 164 29.85 -24.85 -5.64
N TYR A 165 28.73 -25.23 -5.06
CA TYR A 165 28.26 -24.75 -3.77
C TYR A 165 28.08 -25.93 -2.80
N LYS A 166 28.93 -25.98 -1.78
CA LYS A 166 28.85 -27.01 -0.73
C LYS A 166 27.91 -26.59 0.39
N LYS A 167 27.21 -27.55 0.99
CA LYS A 167 26.24 -27.30 2.10
C LYS A 167 26.86 -26.56 3.31
N ASP A 168 28.19 -26.58 3.44
CA ASP A 168 28.93 -25.87 4.49
C ASP A 168 29.16 -24.36 4.19
N GLY A 169 28.51 -23.82 3.15
CA GLY A 169 28.67 -22.41 2.75
C GLY A 169 29.96 -22.12 1.98
N LYS A 170 30.71 -23.16 1.56
CA LYS A 170 31.92 -23.02 0.77
C LYS A 170 31.60 -23.00 -0.72
N LEU A 171 32.23 -22.09 -1.44
CA LEU A 171 32.08 -21.83 -2.85
C LEU A 171 33.39 -22.13 -3.56
N ASN A 172 33.34 -22.80 -4.71
CA ASN A 172 34.48 -22.99 -5.60
C ASN A 172 34.28 -22.22 -6.89
N LYS A 173 35.34 -21.58 -7.37
CA LYS A 173 35.37 -20.77 -8.59
C LYS A 173 34.25 -19.75 -8.64
N VAL A 174 34.42 -18.70 -7.91
CA VAL A 174 33.44 -17.61 -7.78
C VAL A 174 33.76 -16.52 -8.79
N TYR A 175 32.76 -16.14 -9.57
CA TYR A 175 32.81 -14.99 -10.48
C TYR A 175 31.71 -14.00 -10.08
N ILE A 176 32.07 -12.75 -9.89
CA ILE A 176 31.15 -11.65 -9.56
C ILE A 176 31.40 -10.53 -10.56
N LYS A 177 30.33 -10.07 -11.21
CA LYS A 177 30.34 -8.89 -12.06
C LYS A 177 29.37 -7.84 -11.53
N GLU A 178 29.90 -6.69 -11.21
CA GLU A 178 29.15 -5.53 -10.76
C GLU A 178 29.24 -4.43 -11.82
N ASN A 179 28.08 -4.01 -12.36
CA ASN A 179 28.01 -2.87 -13.28
C ASN A 179 27.72 -1.61 -12.46
N ILE A 180 28.75 -0.75 -12.26
CA ILE A 180 28.63 0.47 -11.46
C ILE A 180 27.91 1.54 -12.24
N ASP A 181 28.21 1.64 -13.56
CA ASP A 181 27.61 2.61 -14.49
C ASP A 181 27.64 2.02 -15.90
N THR A 182 27.05 2.69 -16.89
CA THR A 182 27.06 2.28 -18.29
C THR A 182 28.47 2.10 -18.88
N SER A 183 29.47 2.68 -18.24
CA SER A 183 30.88 2.68 -18.67
C SER A 183 31.87 2.09 -17.69
N LYS A 184 31.40 1.66 -16.50
CA LYS A 184 32.27 1.15 -15.44
C LYS A 184 31.75 -0.17 -14.91
N SER A 185 32.59 -1.19 -14.94
CA SER A 185 32.27 -2.49 -14.34
C SER A 185 33.45 -3.00 -13.48
N LYS A 186 33.09 -3.72 -12.43
CA LYS A 186 34.04 -4.40 -11.53
C LYS A 186 33.81 -5.91 -11.67
N ILE A 187 34.87 -6.65 -11.97
CA ILE A 187 34.84 -8.10 -12.07
C ILE A 187 35.73 -8.66 -10.98
N ILE A 188 35.22 -9.60 -10.21
CA ILE A 188 35.96 -10.29 -9.17
C ILE A 188 35.95 -11.79 -9.54
N VAL A 189 37.09 -12.40 -9.56
CA VAL A 189 37.27 -13.82 -9.78
C VAL A 189 38.07 -14.39 -8.62
N ALA A 190 37.59 -15.45 -7.99
CA ALA A 190 38.28 -16.11 -6.88
C ALA A 190 38.20 -17.63 -7.01
N GLU A 191 39.26 -18.32 -6.57
CA GLU A 191 39.29 -19.79 -6.56
C GLU A 191 38.33 -20.36 -5.55
N ASN A 192 38.28 -19.77 -4.35
CA ASN A 192 37.43 -20.21 -3.25
C ASN A 192 36.71 -19.03 -2.61
N GLY A 193 35.55 -19.31 -2.03
CA GLY A 193 34.82 -18.34 -1.24
C GLY A 193 34.03 -18.98 -0.11
N THR A 194 33.71 -18.19 0.92
CA THR A 194 32.82 -18.61 2.01
C THR A 194 31.85 -17.49 2.34
N ILE A 195 30.59 -17.86 2.56
CA ILE A 195 29.58 -16.92 3.01
C ILE A 195 29.60 -16.88 4.53
N ILE A 196 29.91 -15.70 5.07
CA ILE A 196 29.96 -15.47 6.51
C ILE A 196 28.87 -14.49 6.90
N ARG A 197 28.20 -14.75 8.03
CA ARG A 197 27.25 -13.82 8.62
C ARG A 197 27.89 -13.10 9.79
N LYS A 198 28.13 -11.78 9.65
CA LYS A 198 28.67 -10.93 10.69
C LYS A 198 27.77 -9.71 10.90
N ASP A 199 27.37 -9.43 12.14
CA ASP A 199 26.53 -8.25 12.49
C ASP A 199 25.25 -8.12 11.64
N ASN A 200 24.56 -9.23 11.40
CA ASN A 200 23.35 -9.30 10.57
C ASN A 200 23.57 -8.94 9.09
N LYS A 201 24.83 -8.97 8.62
CA LYS A 201 25.24 -8.75 7.25
C LYS A 201 25.83 -10.02 6.66
N TYR A 202 25.59 -10.26 5.38
CA TYR A 202 26.26 -11.32 4.64
C TYR A 202 27.50 -10.76 3.97
N ILE A 203 28.65 -11.34 4.30
CA ILE A 203 29.94 -11.04 3.71
C ILE A 203 30.39 -12.27 2.93
N LEU A 204 30.73 -12.08 1.68
CA LEU A 204 31.36 -13.10 0.88
C LEU A 204 32.89 -12.94 1.00
N ARG A 205 33.50 -13.82 1.77
CA ARG A 205 34.93 -13.88 1.90
C ARG A 205 35.53 -14.71 0.79
N LEU A 206 36.36 -14.10 -0.02
CA LEU A 206 36.94 -14.67 -1.22
C LEU A 206 38.44 -14.90 -1.00
N PHE A 207 38.95 -16.01 -1.50
CA PHE A 207 40.33 -16.42 -1.37
C PHE A 207 40.97 -16.65 -2.75
N ASN A 208 42.24 -16.25 -2.87
CA ASN A 208 43.06 -16.43 -4.06
C ASN A 208 42.37 -15.96 -5.35
N GLY A 209 42.41 -14.66 -5.59
CA GLY A 209 41.68 -14.11 -6.73
C GLY A 209 42.21 -12.78 -7.22
N GLY A 210 41.48 -12.21 -8.18
CA GLY A 210 41.74 -10.90 -8.74
C GLY A 210 40.49 -10.04 -8.87
N ILE A 211 40.66 -8.74 -8.67
CA ILE A 211 39.64 -7.71 -8.89
C ILE A 211 40.05 -6.90 -10.10
N THR A 212 39.27 -6.95 -11.16
CA THR A 212 39.47 -6.16 -12.38
C THR A 212 38.45 -5.04 -12.44
N ASN A 213 38.93 -3.80 -12.36
CA ASN A 213 38.08 -2.62 -12.60
C ASN A 213 38.24 -2.19 -14.06
N ILE A 214 37.12 -2.18 -14.79
CA ILE A 214 37.07 -1.81 -16.19
C ILE A 214 36.43 -0.43 -16.29
N ASN A 215 37.17 0.54 -16.81
CA ASN A 215 36.69 1.85 -17.28
C ASN A 215 36.76 1.86 -18.80
N LYS A 216 36.04 2.78 -19.47
CA LYS A 216 35.93 2.83 -20.95
C LYS A 216 37.22 2.51 -21.70
N ASP A 217 38.37 3.00 -21.24
CA ASP A 217 39.66 2.92 -21.95
C ASP A 217 40.76 2.18 -21.15
N ASN A 218 40.51 1.84 -19.88
CA ASN A 218 41.54 1.24 -19.02
C ASN A 218 40.95 0.10 -18.19
N ALA A 219 41.69 -1.02 -18.13
CA ALA A 219 41.42 -2.11 -17.21
C ALA A 219 42.60 -2.23 -16.23
N PHE A 220 42.28 -2.24 -14.93
CA PHE A 220 43.25 -2.41 -13.87
C PHE A 220 42.88 -3.62 -13.02
N THR A 221 43.85 -4.55 -12.87
CA THR A 221 43.65 -5.78 -12.10
C THR A 221 44.49 -5.77 -10.85
N LEU A 222 43.89 -6.07 -9.71
CA LEU A 222 44.54 -6.26 -8.40
C LEU A 222 44.37 -7.71 -7.99
N ASN A 223 45.47 -8.40 -7.67
CA ASN A 223 45.43 -9.74 -7.10
C ASN A 223 45.37 -9.67 -5.58
N PHE A 224 44.62 -10.56 -4.95
CA PHE A 224 44.46 -10.67 -3.52
C PHE A 224 44.60 -12.13 -3.04
N SER A 225 45.08 -12.31 -1.84
CA SER A 225 45.06 -13.61 -1.15
C SER A 225 43.71 -13.84 -0.43
N GLU A 226 43.20 -12.78 0.20
CA GLU A 226 41.89 -12.76 0.87
C GLU A 226 41.23 -11.39 0.70
N THR A 227 39.90 -11.37 0.46
CA THR A 227 39.14 -10.14 0.41
C THR A 227 37.68 -10.40 0.86
N ASP A 228 37.11 -9.42 1.56
CA ASP A 228 35.72 -9.45 1.99
C ASP A 228 34.88 -8.60 1.04
N TYR A 229 33.87 -9.21 0.46
CA TYR A 229 32.90 -8.54 -0.40
C TYR A 229 31.55 -8.43 0.32
N ASP A 230 31.14 -7.20 0.65
CA ASP A 230 29.89 -6.93 1.38
C ASP A 230 28.70 -7.07 0.45
N LEU A 231 27.92 -8.12 0.65
CA LEU A 231 26.68 -8.37 -0.09
C LEU A 231 25.49 -7.56 0.45
N SER A 232 25.63 -6.92 1.61
CA SER A 232 24.54 -6.16 2.24
C SER A 232 24.21 -4.86 1.51
N GLU A 233 25.17 -4.29 0.76
CA GLU A 233 24.93 -3.11 -0.09
C GLU A 233 23.97 -3.41 -1.24
N PHE A 234 23.84 -4.69 -1.59
CA PHE A 234 22.95 -5.19 -2.64
C PHE A 234 21.57 -5.58 -2.13
N SER A 235 21.30 -5.41 -0.84
CA SER A 235 19.92 -5.48 -0.35
C SER A 235 19.11 -4.35 -1.01
N THR A 236 18.01 -4.71 -1.68
CA THR A 236 17.20 -3.78 -2.48
C THR A 236 16.95 -2.47 -1.72
N LYS A 237 17.32 -1.33 -2.29
CA LYS A 237 17.10 0.02 -1.70
C LYS A 237 15.64 0.27 -1.32
N THR A 238 14.72 -0.47 -1.91
CA THR A 238 13.29 -0.44 -1.60
C THR A 238 12.95 -0.97 -0.20
N ILE A 239 13.85 -1.73 0.45
CA ILE A 239 13.58 -2.40 1.72
C ILE A 239 14.11 -1.60 2.91
N THR A 240 15.12 -0.76 2.71
CA THR A 240 15.76 -0.01 3.81
C THR A 240 14.94 1.16 4.32
N THR A 241 14.18 1.83 3.43
CA THR A 241 13.36 2.99 3.81
C THR A 241 11.87 2.68 3.76
N ALA A 242 11.15 2.90 4.89
CA ALA A 242 9.70 2.69 4.93
C ALA A 242 8.98 3.55 3.90
N LYS A 243 8.03 2.98 3.14
CA LYS A 243 7.14 3.77 2.26
C LYS A 243 6.26 4.67 3.13
N VAL A 244 5.83 5.81 2.62
CA VAL A 244 4.97 6.76 3.38
C VAL A 244 3.69 6.08 3.90
N GLN A 245 3.16 5.13 3.15
CA GLN A 245 1.95 4.36 3.50
C GLN A 245 2.13 3.43 4.72
N GLU A 246 3.35 3.11 5.08
CA GLU A 246 3.71 2.20 6.18
C GLU A 246 3.98 2.94 7.50
N LEU A 247 4.09 4.28 7.43
CA LEU A 247 4.31 5.11 8.61
C LEU A 247 3.04 5.23 9.44
N ASP A 248 3.23 5.25 10.75
CA ASP A 248 2.14 5.57 11.66
C ASP A 248 1.59 6.98 11.40
N SER A 249 0.27 7.14 11.50
CA SER A 249 -0.39 8.42 11.23
C SER A 249 0.10 9.53 12.14
N VAL A 250 0.43 9.21 13.40
CA VAL A 250 1.02 10.15 14.37
C VAL A 250 2.40 10.61 13.91
N GLN A 251 3.23 9.70 13.40
CA GLN A 251 4.55 10.04 12.88
C GLN A 251 4.45 10.97 11.67
N ILE A 252 3.50 10.71 10.75
CA ILE A 252 3.26 11.59 9.60
C ILE A 252 2.89 12.99 10.07
N PHE A 253 1.97 13.10 11.04
CA PHE A 253 1.53 14.38 11.57
C PHE A 253 2.67 15.16 12.25
N LEU A 254 3.45 14.50 13.12
CA LEU A 254 4.60 15.10 13.79
C LEU A 254 5.68 15.55 12.80
N CYS A 255 5.92 14.75 11.77
CA CYS A 255 6.83 15.09 10.68
C CYS A 255 6.39 16.36 9.95
N LEU A 256 5.13 16.44 9.55
CA LEU A 256 4.58 17.62 8.88
C LEU A 256 4.68 18.85 9.78
N LYS A 257 4.30 18.73 11.07
CA LYS A 257 4.40 19.83 12.04
C LYS A 257 5.83 20.37 12.15
N LYS A 258 6.84 19.49 12.29
CA LYS A 258 8.26 19.90 12.33
C LYS A 258 8.69 20.59 11.03
N MET A 259 8.31 20.06 9.86
CA MET A 259 8.65 20.67 8.58
C MET A 259 8.03 22.08 8.40
N PHE A 260 6.81 22.31 8.90
CA PHE A 260 6.17 23.61 8.84
C PHE A 260 6.76 24.61 9.84
N GLN A 261 7.13 24.15 11.05
CA GLN A 261 7.79 25.00 12.04
C GLN A 261 9.17 25.45 11.57
N ASN A 262 9.98 24.56 11.02
CA ASN A 262 11.31 24.90 10.51
C ASN A 262 11.26 25.86 9.30
N LYS A 263 10.22 25.79 8.46
CA LYS A 263 10.02 26.73 7.35
C LYS A 263 9.71 28.16 7.82
N LYS A 264 9.12 28.34 9.00
CA LYS A 264 8.87 29.66 9.60
C LYS A 264 10.15 30.31 10.17
N PHE A 265 11.15 29.51 10.56
CA PHE A 265 12.36 30.01 11.26
C PHE A 265 13.56 30.27 10.34
N ASN A 266 13.71 29.54 9.22
CA ASN A 266 14.90 29.64 8.37
C ASN A 266 14.55 29.93 6.93
N LYS A 267 14.57 31.24 6.55
CA LYS A 267 14.57 31.65 5.15
C LYS A 267 15.95 31.49 4.48
N ASP A 268 17.02 31.29 5.24
CA ASP A 268 18.43 31.43 4.77
C ASP A 268 19.35 30.22 4.95
N GLU A 269 18.92 29.12 5.55
CA GLU A 269 19.77 27.92 5.66
C GLU A 269 19.31 26.81 4.71
N LYS A 270 20.25 26.39 3.84
CA LYS A 270 20.17 25.12 3.09
C LYS A 270 20.11 23.98 4.10
N ILE A 271 18.90 23.59 4.48
CA ILE A 271 18.63 22.52 5.44
C ILE A 271 19.28 21.23 4.89
N ASN A 272 20.26 20.72 5.61
CA ASN A 272 20.82 19.40 5.42
C ASN A 272 19.67 18.38 5.32
N LYS A 273 19.53 17.77 4.15
CA LYS A 273 18.45 16.83 3.78
C LYS A 273 18.36 15.58 4.68
N GLN A 274 19.25 15.43 5.66
CA GLN A 274 19.41 14.18 6.42
C GLN A 274 18.67 14.12 7.76
N GLU A 275 18.23 15.22 8.34
CA GLU A 275 17.64 15.20 9.70
C GLU A 275 16.11 15.30 9.78
N THR A 276 15.42 15.64 8.69
CA THR A 276 13.97 15.84 8.71
C THR A 276 13.24 14.74 7.94
N CYS A 277 12.67 13.78 8.66
CA CYS A 277 11.71 12.80 8.14
C CYS A 277 12.23 11.86 7.03
N ASN A 278 13.48 11.42 7.11
CA ASN A 278 14.05 10.40 6.23
C ASN A 278 13.90 10.68 4.71
N GLY A 279 14.19 11.91 4.27
CA GLY A 279 14.23 12.26 2.84
C GLY A 279 12.86 12.31 2.14
N ARG A 280 11.75 12.33 2.92
CA ARG A 280 10.40 12.39 2.37
C ARG A 280 9.97 13.82 2.09
N THR A 281 9.18 14.00 1.03
CA THR A 281 8.67 15.33 0.67
C THR A 281 7.40 15.66 1.44
N VAL A 282 7.20 16.94 1.77
CA VAL A 282 5.95 17.44 2.39
C VAL A 282 4.74 17.00 1.56
N LYS A 283 4.87 17.01 0.23
CA LYS A 283 3.82 16.60 -0.70
C LYS A 283 3.36 15.16 -0.47
N SER A 284 4.29 14.19 -0.36
CA SER A 284 3.95 12.78 -0.17
C SER A 284 3.34 12.48 1.20
N LEU A 285 3.80 13.19 2.25
CA LEU A 285 3.27 13.06 3.60
C LEU A 285 1.86 13.65 3.72
N SER A 286 1.63 14.83 3.14
CA SER A 286 0.32 15.48 3.16
C SER A 286 -0.71 14.72 2.32
N GLU A 287 -0.29 14.14 1.19
CA GLU A 287 -1.14 13.27 0.38
C GLU A 287 -1.63 12.05 1.17
N GLU A 288 -0.72 11.40 1.87
CA GLU A 288 -1.08 10.23 2.68
C GLU A 288 -1.98 10.60 3.85
N LEU A 289 -1.72 11.72 4.53
CA LEU A 289 -2.58 12.21 5.61
C LEU A 289 -3.98 12.54 5.11
N TYR A 290 -4.09 13.21 3.96
CA TYR A 290 -5.38 13.50 3.31
C TYR A 290 -6.17 12.23 3.01
N LYS A 291 -5.50 11.21 2.44
CA LYS A 291 -6.13 9.89 2.17
C LYS A 291 -6.69 9.25 3.42
N ARG A 292 -5.98 9.37 4.54
CA ARG A 292 -6.38 8.73 5.80
C ARG A 292 -7.47 9.47 6.54
N SER A 293 -7.44 10.81 6.53
CA SER A 293 -8.33 11.65 7.36
C SER A 293 -9.50 12.23 6.58
N VAL A 294 -9.30 12.73 5.35
CA VAL A 294 -10.31 13.48 4.61
C VAL A 294 -11.18 12.60 3.72
N LEU A 295 -10.58 11.65 2.99
CA LEU A 295 -11.35 10.78 2.10
C LEU A 295 -12.49 10.00 2.79
N PRO A 296 -12.36 9.53 4.06
CA PRO A 296 -13.47 8.87 4.74
C PRO A 296 -14.73 9.72 4.86
N PHE A 297 -14.64 11.06 4.92
CA PHE A 297 -15.83 11.92 5.02
C PHE A 297 -16.74 11.86 3.79
N TYR A 298 -16.21 11.44 2.64
CA TYR A 298 -17.03 11.23 1.46
C TYR A 298 -18.09 10.12 1.64
N THR A 299 -17.92 9.22 2.62
CA THR A 299 -18.95 8.20 2.94
C THR A 299 -20.27 8.84 3.36
N LEU A 300 -20.24 9.98 4.07
CA LEU A 300 -21.43 10.72 4.46
C LEU A 300 -22.13 11.34 3.25
N ILE A 301 -21.37 11.95 2.35
CA ILE A 301 -21.89 12.59 1.13
C ILE A 301 -22.57 11.53 0.24
N ILE A 302 -21.88 10.41 0.05
CA ILE A 302 -22.36 9.31 -0.79
C ILE A 302 -23.62 8.65 -0.20
N SER A 303 -23.69 8.52 1.13
CA SER A 303 -24.87 7.99 1.81
C SER A 303 -26.09 8.90 1.66
N LEU A 304 -25.89 10.23 1.69
CA LEU A 304 -26.94 11.21 1.41
C LEU A 304 -27.46 11.10 -0.02
N ILE A 305 -26.55 10.94 -0.99
CA ILE A 305 -26.93 10.75 -2.39
C ILE A 305 -27.76 9.46 -2.54
N ALA A 306 -27.32 8.36 -1.92
CA ALA A 306 -28.09 7.12 -1.94
C ALA A 306 -29.46 7.25 -1.24
N ALA A 307 -29.50 7.98 -0.10
CA ALA A 307 -30.75 8.24 0.63
C ALA A 307 -31.76 9.10 -0.15
N SER A 308 -31.28 9.92 -1.10
CA SER A 308 -32.18 10.72 -1.96
C SER A 308 -33.09 9.87 -2.86
N LEU A 309 -32.79 8.55 -3.04
CA LEU A 309 -33.72 7.61 -3.71
C LEU A 309 -35.09 7.53 -3.06
N VAL A 310 -35.20 7.86 -1.77
CA VAL A 310 -36.49 7.86 -1.04
C VAL A 310 -37.39 9.01 -1.47
N VAL A 311 -36.83 10.06 -2.09
CA VAL A 311 -37.55 11.19 -2.62
C VAL A 311 -37.94 10.89 -4.07
N GLU A 312 -39.09 10.22 -4.25
CA GLU A 312 -39.54 9.80 -5.56
C GLU A 312 -40.17 10.94 -6.38
N PRO A 313 -39.91 11.00 -7.68
CA PRO A 313 -40.67 11.87 -8.58
C PRO A 313 -42.11 11.39 -8.75
N ARG A 314 -43.05 12.31 -8.97
CA ARG A 314 -44.49 12.03 -9.06
C ARG A 314 -44.86 11.13 -10.25
N SER A 315 -44.09 11.05 -11.32
CA SER A 315 -44.41 10.25 -12.50
C SER A 315 -43.58 8.99 -12.62
N LYS A 316 -44.18 7.87 -12.95
CA LYS A 316 -43.53 6.56 -13.13
C LYS A 316 -42.44 6.56 -14.23
N TYR A 317 -42.62 7.37 -15.27
CA TYR A 317 -41.66 7.49 -16.37
C TYR A 317 -40.30 8.07 -15.89
N PHE A 318 -40.35 9.11 -15.07
CA PHE A 318 -39.14 9.73 -14.52
C PHE A 318 -38.44 8.88 -13.44
N MET A 319 -39.12 7.84 -12.90
CA MET A 319 -38.59 7.03 -11.81
C MET A 319 -37.36 6.20 -12.22
N LYS A 320 -37.33 5.64 -13.45
CA LYS A 320 -36.14 4.91 -13.96
C LYS A 320 -34.98 5.84 -14.18
N PHE A 321 -35.22 7.00 -14.79
CA PHE A 321 -34.14 8.01 -15.00
C PHE A 321 -33.65 8.58 -13.68
N HIS A 322 -34.50 8.76 -12.69
CA HIS A 322 -34.13 9.24 -11.36
C HIS A 322 -33.19 8.27 -10.66
N LYS A 323 -33.45 6.97 -10.66
CA LYS A 323 -32.59 5.94 -10.10
C LYS A 323 -31.24 5.91 -10.80
N LEU A 324 -31.23 5.95 -12.13
CA LEU A 324 -29.98 5.99 -12.92
C LEU A 324 -29.15 7.25 -12.62
N ASN A 325 -29.80 8.41 -12.57
CA ASN A 325 -29.11 9.68 -12.29
C ASN A 325 -28.48 9.68 -10.89
N ILE A 326 -29.18 9.20 -9.86
CA ILE A 326 -28.61 9.11 -8.50
C ILE A 326 -27.42 8.16 -8.46
N PHE A 327 -27.50 7.03 -9.17
CA PHE A 327 -26.39 6.10 -9.28
C PHE A 327 -25.17 6.74 -9.96
N LEU A 328 -25.38 7.42 -11.09
CA LEU A 328 -24.31 8.13 -11.82
C LEU A 328 -23.72 9.27 -10.99
N ILE A 329 -24.54 10.04 -10.27
CA ILE A 329 -24.06 11.09 -9.36
C ILE A 329 -23.21 10.48 -8.25
N GLY A 330 -23.64 9.37 -7.64
CA GLY A 330 -22.87 8.67 -6.62
C GLY A 330 -21.51 8.21 -7.12
N ILE A 331 -21.44 7.59 -8.30
CA ILE A 331 -20.17 7.19 -8.92
C ILE A 331 -19.32 8.42 -9.24
N SER A 332 -19.89 9.48 -9.80
CA SER A 332 -19.14 10.71 -10.11
C SER A 332 -18.52 11.35 -8.87
N VAL A 333 -19.23 11.36 -7.75
CA VAL A 333 -18.68 11.85 -6.46
C VAL A 333 -17.53 10.97 -5.96
N ILE A 334 -17.61 9.63 -6.14
CA ILE A 334 -16.48 8.74 -5.81
C ILE A 334 -15.27 9.06 -6.69
N ILE A 335 -15.44 9.28 -7.98
CA ILE A 335 -14.36 9.67 -8.89
C ILE A 335 -13.79 11.04 -8.49
N ILE A 336 -14.64 12.01 -8.21
CA ILE A 336 -14.24 13.35 -7.76
C ILE A 336 -13.45 13.27 -6.45
N SER A 337 -13.83 12.39 -5.52
CA SER A 337 -13.10 12.20 -4.27
C SER A 337 -11.64 11.77 -4.52
N GLN A 338 -11.38 10.92 -5.51
CA GLN A 338 -10.02 10.51 -5.89
C GLN A 338 -9.26 11.62 -6.65
N LEU A 339 -9.97 12.40 -7.46
CA LEU A 339 -9.39 13.54 -8.17
C LEU A 339 -9.07 14.70 -7.23
N SER A 340 -9.83 14.88 -6.16
CA SER A 340 -9.62 15.93 -5.15
C SER A 340 -8.21 15.88 -4.53
N LEU A 341 -7.63 14.68 -4.45
CA LEU A 341 -6.24 14.48 -4.05
C LEU A 341 -5.25 15.24 -4.94
N LYS A 342 -5.43 15.20 -6.26
CA LYS A 342 -4.54 15.89 -7.21
C LYS A 342 -4.68 17.41 -7.11
N PHE A 343 -5.91 17.91 -6.93
CA PHE A 343 -6.18 19.33 -6.76
C PHE A 343 -5.64 19.85 -5.42
N PHE A 344 -5.83 19.10 -4.33
CA PHE A 344 -5.30 19.46 -3.02
C PHE A 344 -3.78 19.59 -3.02
N LEU A 345 -3.07 18.72 -3.74
CA LEU A 345 -1.62 18.74 -3.84
C LEU A 345 -1.08 19.93 -4.66
N ASN A 346 -1.86 20.46 -5.59
CA ASN A 346 -1.48 21.62 -6.37
C ASN A 346 -1.75 22.95 -5.61
N SER A 347 -2.73 22.97 -4.71
CA SER A 347 -3.09 24.15 -3.92
C SER A 347 -2.53 24.06 -2.48
N MET A 348 -1.21 23.89 -2.34
CA MET A 348 -0.52 23.80 -1.04
C MET A 348 -0.78 24.99 -0.09
N ASN A 349 -1.31 26.11 -0.58
CA ASN A 349 -1.70 27.27 0.24
C ASN A 349 -2.87 26.97 1.21
N ILE A 350 -3.68 25.95 0.93
CA ILE A 350 -4.83 25.58 1.78
C ILE A 350 -4.36 24.78 3.01
N LEU A 351 -3.23 24.09 2.94
CA LEU A 351 -2.67 23.35 4.08
C LEU A 351 -2.22 24.29 5.23
N TYR A 352 -1.88 25.54 4.92
CA TYR A 352 -1.59 26.58 5.93
C TYR A 352 -2.81 26.99 6.76
N LEU A 353 -4.02 26.66 6.32
CA LEU A 353 -5.29 27.00 6.99
C LEU A 353 -5.78 25.88 7.92
N ILE A 354 -5.31 24.64 7.77
CA ILE A 354 -5.79 23.45 8.51
C ILE A 354 -4.81 23.02 9.62
N LEU A 355 -3.56 23.47 9.56
CA LEU A 355 -2.52 23.25 10.57
C LEU A 355 -2.20 24.51 11.36
#